data_ad2f3d8ea4b30077c664c373a34a785f
#
_entry.id   ad2f3d8ea4b30077c664c373a34a785f
#
_cell.length_a   1.000
_cell.length_b   1.000
_cell.length_c   1.000
_cell.angle_alpha   90.00
_cell.angle_beta   90.00
_cell.angle_gamma   90.00
#
_symmetry.space_group_name_H-M   'P 1'
#
loop_
_entity.id
_entity.type
_entity.pdbx_description
1 polymer ?
#
loop_
_entity_poly.entity_id
_entity_poly.type
_entity_poly.pdbx_seq_one_letter_code
_entity_poly.pdbx_strand_id
1 'polypeptide(L)'
;MEKQYYEVDSNTGELVPTTDVVVVLHEGDQVRRKSQIEYCQRNLTARNDNGNFVWLLFKYGENLFPNISAANLTRLMYVATFCNKDGSIMGKTELRQKMNLNRTRWSEFWNEMTENKILYEQDGIVYVDSKFVVNGKIKTDCNYTRLFCEYIQQLYEGCSSANDHKQLSYIFKIIPYVNRRTNMVCLNPTEQDEHKVQTMRLGNFCDIIGYDKKHARRLANELLNIRINGELAIGFFVTNLDEKTWQLVVNPKLYFGGKYDLLFQKYRELFIKEAQEYKKLNETIQN
;
A
#
# COMPACT_ATOMS: atom_id res chain seq x y z
N MET A 1 17.66 33.36 -28.70
CA MET A 1 17.72 32.21 -27.81
C MET A 1 17.47 30.97 -28.66
N GLU A 2 18.47 30.12 -28.85
CA GLU A 2 18.31 28.87 -29.57
C GLU A 2 17.49 27.93 -28.69
N LYS A 3 16.43 27.36 -29.26
CA LYS A 3 15.60 26.37 -28.58
C LYS A 3 16.30 25.00 -28.66
N GLN A 4 16.68 24.47 -27.53
CA GLN A 4 17.27 23.15 -27.43
C GLN A 4 16.14 22.11 -27.34
N TYR A 5 16.14 21.13 -28.24
CA TYR A 5 15.16 20.06 -28.30
C TYR A 5 15.73 18.78 -27.69
N TYR A 6 14.87 17.99 -27.04
CA TYR A 6 15.27 16.78 -26.35
C TYR A 6 14.35 15.61 -26.75
N GLU A 7 14.94 14.46 -26.97
CA GLU A 7 14.24 13.20 -27.15
C GLU A 7 14.33 12.37 -25.87
N VAL A 8 13.31 11.57 -25.58
CA VAL A 8 13.33 10.66 -24.42
C VAL A 8 13.88 9.32 -24.90
N ASP A 9 15.03 8.90 -24.39
CA ASP A 9 15.53 7.54 -24.59
C ASP A 9 14.51 6.56 -24.03
N SER A 10 13.99 5.68 -24.88
CA SER A 10 12.96 4.71 -24.52
C SER A 10 13.44 3.65 -23.53
N ASN A 11 14.74 3.46 -23.37
CA ASN A 11 15.34 2.45 -22.48
C ASN A 11 15.69 3.03 -21.12
N THR A 12 16.23 4.24 -21.07
CA THR A 12 16.71 4.88 -19.84
C THR A 12 15.72 5.88 -19.27
N GLY A 13 14.81 6.44 -20.09
CA GLY A 13 13.90 7.50 -19.72
C GLY A 13 14.58 8.87 -19.58
N GLU A 14 15.85 8.98 -19.98
CA GLU A 14 16.61 10.22 -19.94
C GLU A 14 16.31 11.12 -21.13
N LEU A 15 16.42 12.44 -20.93
CA LEU A 15 16.29 13.44 -21.99
C LEU A 15 17.63 13.58 -22.71
N VAL A 16 17.72 13.13 -23.96
CA VAL A 16 18.89 13.27 -24.81
C VAL A 16 18.68 14.45 -25.75
N PRO A 17 19.64 15.40 -25.82
CA PRO A 17 19.56 16.48 -26.79
C PRO A 17 19.52 15.93 -28.21
N THR A 18 18.56 16.37 -29.02
CA THR A 18 18.51 16.00 -30.45
C THR A 18 18.66 17.21 -31.34
N THR A 19 19.42 17.06 -32.39
CA THR A 19 19.65 18.11 -33.42
C THR A 19 18.73 17.99 -34.62
N ASP A 20 18.01 16.87 -34.78
CA ASP A 20 17.42 16.49 -36.07
C ASP A 20 15.88 16.58 -36.12
N VAL A 21 15.19 16.91 -35.02
CA VAL A 21 13.71 16.99 -35.03
C VAL A 21 13.22 18.29 -34.42
N VAL A 22 12.70 19.18 -35.25
CA VAL A 22 11.99 20.36 -34.78
C VAL A 22 10.56 19.96 -34.39
N VAL A 23 10.37 19.53 -33.16
CA VAL A 23 9.01 19.33 -32.60
C VAL A 23 8.57 20.62 -31.94
N VAL A 24 7.69 21.37 -32.59
CA VAL A 24 7.00 22.50 -31.96
C VAL A 24 5.99 21.96 -30.96
N LEU A 25 6.34 21.96 -29.68
CA LEU A 25 5.44 21.60 -28.61
C LEU A 25 4.58 22.78 -28.23
N HIS A 26 3.27 22.62 -28.30
CA HIS A 26 2.34 23.57 -27.70
C HIS A 26 2.54 23.58 -26.16
N GLU A 27 2.26 24.71 -25.51
CA GLU A 27 2.44 24.90 -24.06
C GLU A 27 1.78 23.77 -23.23
N GLY A 28 0.60 23.30 -23.66
CA GLY A 28 -0.10 22.16 -23.05
C GLY A 28 0.64 20.83 -23.14
N ASP A 29 1.44 20.60 -24.20
CA ASP A 29 2.23 19.38 -24.38
C ASP A 29 3.48 19.40 -23.50
N GLN A 30 4.07 20.57 -23.27
CA GLN A 30 5.19 20.73 -22.32
C GLN A 30 4.76 20.42 -20.90
N VAL A 31 3.58 20.89 -20.47
CA VAL A 31 3.02 20.60 -19.15
C VAL A 31 2.73 19.11 -18.99
N ARG A 32 2.15 18.46 -20.01
CA ARG A 32 1.89 17.00 -19.99
C ARG A 32 3.18 16.19 -19.91
N ARG A 33 4.22 16.54 -20.68
CA ARG A 33 5.53 15.85 -20.62
C ARG A 33 6.18 16.02 -19.27
N LYS A 34 6.20 17.23 -18.70
CA LYS A 34 6.74 17.48 -17.36
C LYS A 34 6.02 16.62 -16.31
N SER A 35 4.70 16.59 -16.32
CA SER A 35 3.91 15.76 -15.42
C SER A 35 4.18 14.26 -15.60
N GLN A 36 4.42 13.81 -16.83
CA GLN A 36 4.75 12.41 -17.11
C GLN A 36 6.16 12.06 -16.62
N ILE A 37 7.14 12.93 -16.82
CA ILE A 37 8.51 12.75 -16.29
C ILE A 37 8.48 12.67 -14.75
N GLU A 38 7.80 13.61 -14.10
CA GLU A 38 7.65 13.61 -12.64
C GLU A 38 6.95 12.35 -12.13
N TYR A 39 5.98 11.81 -12.87
CA TYR A 39 5.32 10.54 -12.54
C TYR A 39 6.29 9.36 -12.65
N CYS A 40 7.06 9.28 -13.74
CA CYS A 40 8.06 8.24 -13.94
C CYS A 40 9.15 8.28 -12.88
N GLN A 41 9.69 9.47 -12.58
CA GLN A 41 10.71 9.65 -11.54
C GLN A 41 10.20 9.24 -10.16
N ARG A 42 8.97 9.63 -9.78
CA ARG A 42 8.36 9.20 -8.51
C ARG A 42 8.22 7.69 -8.39
N ASN A 43 7.85 7.02 -9.47
CA ASN A 43 7.71 5.57 -9.46
C ASN A 43 9.07 4.86 -9.43
N LEU A 44 10.08 5.43 -10.09
CA LEU A 44 11.44 4.91 -10.03
C LEU A 44 12.00 5.04 -8.60
N THR A 45 11.86 6.20 -7.97
CA THR A 45 12.25 6.42 -6.57
C THR A 45 11.53 5.42 -5.65
N ALA A 46 10.22 5.23 -5.83
CA ALA A 46 9.45 4.27 -5.05
C ALA A 46 10.01 2.84 -5.16
N ARG A 47 10.39 2.42 -6.37
CA ARG A 47 10.98 1.09 -6.60
C ARG A 47 12.37 0.95 -6.02
N ASN A 48 13.19 1.99 -6.13
CA ASN A 48 14.54 1.98 -5.58
C ASN A 48 14.52 1.90 -4.04
N ASP A 49 13.58 2.59 -3.39
CA ASP A 49 13.52 2.67 -1.94
C ASP A 49 12.78 1.48 -1.30
N ASN A 50 11.73 0.97 -1.94
CA ASN A 50 10.83 -0.02 -1.34
C ASN A 50 10.55 -1.26 -2.23
N GLY A 51 11.25 -1.43 -3.36
CA GLY A 51 11.07 -2.56 -4.26
C GLY A 51 9.85 -2.44 -5.18
N ASN A 52 9.46 -3.56 -5.79
CA ASN A 52 8.33 -3.61 -6.71
C ASN A 52 7.02 -3.33 -5.99
N PHE A 53 6.08 -2.72 -6.72
CA PHE A 53 4.75 -2.44 -6.22
C PHE A 53 3.68 -2.67 -7.30
N VAL A 54 2.46 -2.88 -6.84
CA VAL A 54 1.23 -2.81 -7.64
C VAL A 54 0.37 -1.66 -7.15
N TRP A 55 -0.51 -1.16 -8.01
CA TRP A 55 -1.49 -0.14 -7.64
C TRP A 55 -2.76 -0.80 -7.13
N LEU A 56 -3.15 -0.48 -5.91
CA LEU A 56 -4.48 -0.77 -5.39
C LEU A 56 -5.38 0.44 -5.66
N LEU A 57 -6.52 0.20 -6.30
CA LEU A 57 -7.52 1.21 -6.61
C LEU A 57 -8.67 1.12 -5.60
N PHE A 58 -9.17 2.27 -5.13
CA PHE A 58 -10.21 2.33 -4.11
C PHE A 58 -10.94 3.69 -4.14
N LYS A 59 -11.95 3.86 -3.28
CA LYS A 59 -12.58 5.15 -3.01
C LYS A 59 -12.36 5.56 -1.57
N TYR A 60 -12.03 6.83 -1.35
CA TYR A 60 -11.85 7.36 -0.01
C TYR A 60 -13.13 7.33 0.80
N GLY A 61 -13.01 6.98 2.09
CA GLY A 61 -14.13 6.92 3.02
C GLY A 61 -15.07 5.72 2.83
N GLU A 62 -14.88 4.91 1.80
CA GLU A 62 -15.63 3.67 1.59
C GLU A 62 -14.85 2.47 2.14
N ASN A 63 -15.58 1.46 2.64
CA ASN A 63 -14.92 0.23 3.07
C ASN A 63 -14.22 -0.46 1.90
N LEU A 64 -12.95 -0.76 2.08
CA LEU A 64 -12.18 -1.54 1.12
C LEU A 64 -12.74 -2.97 1.09
N PHE A 65 -13.37 -3.36 -0.02
CA PHE A 65 -13.99 -4.67 -0.20
C PHE A 65 -14.97 -5.07 0.92
N PRO A 66 -16.13 -4.41 1.04
CA PRO A 66 -17.05 -4.57 2.18
C PRO A 66 -17.55 -6.00 2.38
N ASN A 67 -17.61 -6.81 1.31
CA ASN A 67 -18.13 -8.18 1.32
C ASN A 67 -17.02 -9.24 1.44
N ILE A 68 -15.77 -8.81 1.74
CA ILE A 68 -14.64 -9.74 1.87
C ILE A 68 -14.35 -9.97 3.36
N SER A 69 -14.25 -11.24 3.74
CA SER A 69 -13.88 -11.62 5.10
C SER A 69 -12.46 -11.17 5.45
N ALA A 70 -12.21 -10.90 6.74
CA ALA A 70 -10.93 -10.35 7.18
C ALA A 70 -9.71 -11.19 6.73
N ALA A 71 -9.77 -12.51 6.89
CA ALA A 71 -8.69 -13.39 6.49
C ALA A 71 -8.50 -13.40 4.95
N ASN A 72 -9.61 -13.35 4.20
CA ASN A 72 -9.54 -13.34 2.74
C ASN A 72 -9.11 -11.99 2.18
N LEU A 73 -9.36 -10.88 2.89
CA LEU A 73 -8.78 -9.59 2.54
C LEU A 73 -7.24 -9.62 2.59
N THR A 74 -6.67 -10.20 3.65
CA THR A 74 -5.22 -10.37 3.75
C THR A 74 -4.68 -11.26 2.63
N ARG A 75 -5.37 -12.35 2.31
CA ARG A 75 -5.03 -13.24 1.20
C ARG A 75 -5.10 -12.53 -0.15
N LEU A 76 -6.13 -11.71 -0.36
CA LEU A 76 -6.27 -10.91 -1.58
C LEU A 76 -5.10 -9.92 -1.74
N MET A 77 -4.69 -9.24 -0.67
CA MET A 77 -3.54 -8.33 -0.73
C MET A 77 -2.25 -9.07 -1.10
N TYR A 78 -2.06 -10.29 -0.57
CA TYR A 78 -0.93 -11.13 -0.97
C TYR A 78 -1.01 -11.54 -2.44
N VAL A 79 -2.15 -12.02 -2.90
CA VAL A 79 -2.38 -12.40 -4.31
C VAL A 79 -2.14 -11.21 -5.25
N ALA A 80 -2.58 -10.01 -4.87
CA ALA A 80 -2.38 -8.79 -5.65
C ALA A 80 -0.90 -8.50 -5.94
N THR A 81 0.02 -8.90 -5.05
CA THR A 81 1.46 -8.68 -5.25
C THR A 81 2.06 -9.46 -6.41
N PHE A 82 1.37 -10.46 -6.93
CA PHE A 82 1.80 -11.28 -8.09
C PHE A 82 1.18 -10.81 -9.41
N CYS A 83 0.42 -9.71 -9.39
CA CYS A 83 -0.22 -9.17 -10.58
C CYS A 83 0.81 -8.72 -11.62
N ASN A 84 0.72 -9.26 -12.83
CA ASN A 84 1.50 -8.86 -14.00
C ASN A 84 0.86 -7.65 -14.70
N LYS A 85 1.55 -7.09 -15.70
CA LYS A 85 1.08 -5.90 -16.45
C LYS A 85 -0.25 -6.11 -17.20
N ASP A 86 -0.54 -7.32 -17.58
CA ASP A 86 -1.78 -7.75 -18.25
C ASP A 86 -2.91 -8.15 -17.28
N GLY A 87 -2.66 -8.07 -15.97
CA GLY A 87 -3.60 -8.48 -14.92
C GLY A 87 -3.50 -9.97 -14.56
N SER A 88 -2.71 -10.77 -15.31
CA SER A 88 -2.48 -12.18 -14.98
C SER A 88 -1.68 -12.32 -13.67
N ILE A 89 -1.87 -13.43 -12.99
CA ILE A 89 -1.15 -13.77 -11.75
C ILE A 89 -0.31 -15.02 -11.98
N MET A 90 -0.90 -16.19 -11.89
CA MET A 90 -0.28 -17.52 -12.12
C MET A 90 -1.38 -18.58 -12.26
N GLY A 91 -0.99 -19.83 -12.48
CA GLY A 91 -1.92 -20.97 -12.51
C GLY A 91 -2.65 -21.13 -11.17
N LYS A 92 -3.94 -21.50 -11.23
CA LYS A 92 -4.80 -21.63 -10.05
C LYS A 92 -4.25 -22.62 -9.01
N THR A 93 -3.69 -23.74 -9.45
CA THR A 93 -3.09 -24.75 -8.56
C THR A 93 -1.82 -24.21 -7.91
N GLU A 94 -0.97 -23.54 -8.68
CA GLU A 94 0.24 -22.91 -8.19
C GLU A 94 -0.08 -21.83 -7.15
N LEU A 95 -1.07 -20.97 -7.42
CA LEU A 95 -1.51 -19.93 -6.50
C LEU A 95 -1.96 -20.53 -5.16
N ARG A 96 -2.75 -21.61 -5.19
CA ARG A 96 -3.17 -22.28 -3.95
C ARG A 96 -1.99 -22.81 -3.15
N GLN A 97 -1.00 -23.41 -3.83
CA GLN A 97 0.21 -23.91 -3.18
C GLN A 97 1.02 -22.77 -2.57
N LYS A 98 1.20 -21.69 -3.32
CA LYS A 98 1.94 -20.50 -2.87
C LYS A 98 1.29 -19.83 -1.65
N MET A 99 -0.05 -19.83 -1.59
CA MET A 99 -0.80 -19.32 -0.44
C MET A 99 -0.83 -20.29 0.74
N ASN A 100 -0.29 -21.49 0.60
CA ASN A 100 -0.30 -22.56 1.61
C ASN A 100 -1.69 -22.85 2.18
N LEU A 101 -2.71 -22.94 1.30
CA LEU A 101 -4.09 -23.18 1.68
C LEU A 101 -4.49 -24.64 1.48
N ASN A 102 -5.15 -25.22 2.49
CA ASN A 102 -5.86 -26.48 2.32
C ASN A 102 -7.06 -26.32 1.37
N ARG A 103 -7.64 -27.43 0.93
CA ARG A 103 -8.71 -27.44 -0.07
C ARG A 103 -9.92 -26.62 0.34
N THR A 104 -10.35 -26.72 1.59
CA THR A 104 -11.54 -26.03 2.10
C THR A 104 -11.32 -24.52 2.13
N ARG A 105 -10.23 -24.05 2.76
CA ARG A 105 -9.91 -22.60 2.83
C ARG A 105 -9.66 -21.99 1.45
N TRP A 106 -9.09 -22.77 0.53
CA TRP A 106 -8.96 -22.35 -0.86
C TRP A 106 -10.31 -22.16 -1.53
N SER A 107 -11.24 -23.12 -1.37
CA SER A 107 -12.58 -23.02 -1.95
C SER A 107 -13.35 -21.81 -1.40
N GLU A 108 -13.28 -21.56 -0.08
CA GLU A 108 -13.87 -20.38 0.55
C GLU A 108 -13.30 -19.08 -0.01
N PHE A 109 -11.98 -18.98 -0.09
CA PHE A 109 -11.30 -17.81 -0.68
C PHE A 109 -11.69 -17.64 -2.13
N TRP A 110 -11.60 -18.67 -2.95
CA TRP A 110 -11.87 -18.60 -4.38
C TRP A 110 -13.30 -18.17 -4.67
N ASN A 111 -14.29 -18.78 -3.99
CA ASN A 111 -15.70 -18.43 -4.15
C ASN A 111 -15.95 -16.96 -3.77
N GLU A 112 -15.42 -16.52 -2.63
CA GLU A 112 -15.58 -15.12 -2.18
C GLU A 112 -14.98 -14.12 -3.19
N MET A 113 -13.81 -14.43 -3.77
CA MET A 113 -13.17 -13.57 -4.78
C MET A 113 -13.94 -13.54 -6.11
N THR A 114 -14.45 -14.69 -6.55
CA THR A 114 -15.19 -14.78 -7.84
C THR A 114 -16.61 -14.22 -7.74
N GLU A 115 -17.31 -14.43 -6.64
CA GLU A 115 -18.63 -13.82 -6.36
C GLU A 115 -18.55 -12.29 -6.32
N ASN A 116 -17.48 -11.73 -5.75
CA ASN A 116 -17.23 -10.29 -5.73
C ASN A 116 -16.55 -9.76 -7.02
N LYS A 117 -16.34 -10.63 -8.03
CA LYS A 117 -15.74 -10.29 -9.33
C LYS A 117 -14.38 -9.63 -9.22
N ILE A 118 -13.59 -10.02 -8.23
CA ILE A 118 -12.24 -9.50 -8.01
C ILE A 118 -11.21 -10.35 -8.74
N LEU A 119 -11.35 -11.68 -8.64
CA LEU A 119 -10.52 -12.65 -9.36
C LEU A 119 -11.38 -13.45 -10.32
N TYR A 120 -10.79 -13.83 -11.44
CA TYR A 120 -11.38 -14.77 -12.41
C TYR A 120 -10.30 -15.67 -13.00
N GLU A 121 -10.72 -16.77 -13.61
CA GLU A 121 -9.84 -17.72 -14.28
C GLU A 121 -10.13 -17.74 -15.78
N GLN A 122 -9.08 -17.69 -16.57
CA GLN A 122 -9.12 -17.88 -18.01
C GLN A 122 -7.95 -18.75 -18.43
N ASP A 123 -8.23 -19.82 -19.18
CA ASP A 123 -7.22 -20.77 -19.70
C ASP A 123 -6.28 -21.32 -18.61
N GLY A 124 -6.81 -21.58 -17.41
CA GLY A 124 -6.06 -22.10 -16.27
C GLY A 124 -5.20 -21.07 -15.53
N ILE A 125 -5.18 -19.82 -15.98
CA ILE A 125 -4.48 -18.69 -15.35
C ILE A 125 -5.47 -17.85 -14.56
N VAL A 126 -5.07 -17.43 -13.37
CA VAL A 126 -5.82 -16.50 -12.52
C VAL A 126 -5.50 -15.07 -12.93
N TYR A 127 -6.52 -14.25 -13.00
CA TYR A 127 -6.43 -12.82 -13.26
C TYR A 127 -7.10 -12.02 -12.14
N VAL A 128 -6.60 -10.81 -11.92
CA VAL A 128 -7.27 -9.81 -11.07
C VAL A 128 -7.94 -8.75 -11.94
N ASP A 129 -9.16 -8.33 -11.57
CA ASP A 129 -9.86 -7.25 -12.28
C ASP A 129 -9.08 -5.93 -12.09
N SER A 130 -8.74 -5.29 -13.19
CA SER A 130 -8.02 -4.01 -13.26
C SER A 130 -8.73 -2.84 -12.59
N LYS A 131 -10.00 -3.00 -12.19
CA LYS A 131 -10.72 -2.03 -11.35
C LYS A 131 -10.19 -1.99 -9.91
N PHE A 132 -9.50 -3.04 -9.47
CA PHE A 132 -9.00 -3.16 -8.11
C PHE A 132 -7.48 -3.09 -8.03
N VAL A 133 -6.79 -3.82 -8.91
CA VAL A 133 -5.31 -3.89 -8.91
C VAL A 133 -4.75 -3.73 -10.31
N VAL A 134 -3.71 -2.93 -10.42
CA VAL A 134 -3.00 -2.68 -11.69
C VAL A 134 -1.50 -2.73 -11.47
N ASN A 135 -0.78 -3.47 -12.31
CA ASN A 135 0.67 -3.39 -12.41
C ASN A 135 1.04 -2.62 -13.69
N GLY A 136 1.35 -1.33 -13.54
CA GLY A 136 1.72 -0.50 -14.68
C GLY A 136 1.10 0.90 -14.61
N LYS A 137 0.66 1.41 -15.77
CA LYS A 137 0.11 2.76 -15.86
C LYS A 137 -1.37 2.77 -15.44
N ILE A 138 -1.70 3.63 -14.47
CA ILE A 138 -3.10 3.86 -14.07
C ILE A 138 -3.79 4.70 -15.14
N LYS A 139 -4.98 4.26 -15.56
CA LYS A 139 -5.82 4.94 -16.59
C LYS A 139 -7.17 5.40 -16.04
N THR A 140 -7.34 5.45 -14.71
CA THR A 140 -8.64 5.74 -14.08
C THR A 140 -8.55 6.99 -13.21
N ASP A 141 -9.70 7.62 -12.97
CA ASP A 141 -9.85 8.74 -12.02
C ASP A 141 -10.06 8.25 -10.57
N CYS A 142 -9.89 6.95 -10.33
CA CYS A 142 -9.98 6.37 -8.99
C CYS A 142 -8.80 6.80 -8.10
N ASN A 143 -9.03 6.78 -6.80
CA ASN A 143 -7.94 6.89 -5.84
C ASN A 143 -7.08 5.64 -5.85
N TYR A 144 -5.82 5.79 -5.54
CA TYR A 144 -4.86 4.69 -5.60
C TYR A 144 -3.76 4.84 -4.54
N THR A 145 -3.20 3.69 -4.17
CA THR A 145 -1.96 3.60 -3.40
C THR A 145 -1.04 2.53 -3.98
N ARG A 146 0.26 2.65 -3.77
CA ARG A 146 1.22 1.58 -4.10
C ARG A 146 1.19 0.57 -2.96
N LEU A 147 0.98 -0.70 -3.28
CA LEU A 147 1.25 -1.82 -2.38
C LEU A 147 2.63 -2.36 -2.70
N PHE A 148 3.56 -2.31 -1.76
CA PHE A 148 4.91 -2.79 -1.95
C PHE A 148 4.97 -4.30 -1.78
N CYS A 149 5.23 -5.01 -2.88
CA CYS A 149 5.04 -6.45 -3.00
C CYS A 149 5.84 -7.24 -1.96
N GLU A 150 7.12 -6.95 -1.81
CA GLU A 150 8.00 -7.68 -0.92
C GLU A 150 7.53 -7.64 0.54
N TYR A 151 7.16 -6.47 1.03
CA TYR A 151 6.74 -6.29 2.41
C TYR A 151 5.38 -6.93 2.70
N ILE A 152 4.45 -6.86 1.75
CA ILE A 152 3.15 -7.55 1.87
C ILE A 152 3.35 -9.07 1.88
N GLN A 153 4.25 -9.59 1.03
CA GLN A 153 4.58 -11.01 0.99
C GLN A 153 5.21 -11.46 2.31
N GLN A 154 6.18 -10.75 2.83
CA GLN A 154 6.81 -11.06 4.13
C GLN A 154 5.79 -11.09 5.28
N LEU A 155 4.89 -10.12 5.34
CA LEU A 155 3.84 -10.10 6.37
C LEU A 155 2.89 -11.29 6.26
N TYR A 156 2.48 -11.65 5.04
CA TYR A 156 1.60 -12.80 4.82
C TYR A 156 2.28 -14.11 5.19
N GLU A 157 3.52 -14.30 4.76
CA GLU A 157 4.32 -15.50 5.01
C GLU A 157 4.68 -15.65 6.49
N GLY A 158 4.75 -14.55 7.23
CA GLY A 158 4.90 -14.54 8.68
C GLY A 158 3.63 -14.92 9.46
N CYS A 159 2.46 -14.96 8.82
CA CYS A 159 1.21 -15.37 9.47
C CYS A 159 1.16 -16.88 9.67
N SER A 160 1.04 -17.32 10.92
CA SER A 160 0.93 -18.74 11.28
C SER A 160 -0.50 -19.21 11.57
N SER A 161 -1.41 -18.28 11.86
CA SER A 161 -2.78 -18.56 12.29
C SER A 161 -3.82 -17.72 11.53
N ALA A 162 -5.09 -18.17 11.62
CA ALA A 162 -6.21 -17.37 11.10
C ALA A 162 -6.37 -16.02 11.83
N ASN A 163 -5.96 -15.97 13.10
CA ASN A 163 -5.97 -14.72 13.87
C ASN A 163 -4.94 -13.72 13.35
N ASP A 164 -3.74 -14.18 12.97
CA ASP A 164 -2.70 -13.31 12.39
C ASP A 164 -3.18 -12.68 11.07
N HIS A 165 -3.80 -13.48 10.20
CA HIS A 165 -4.42 -12.97 8.98
C HIS A 165 -5.54 -11.95 9.27
N LYS A 166 -6.34 -12.18 10.32
CA LYS A 166 -7.37 -11.22 10.74
C LYS A 166 -6.74 -9.91 11.23
N GLN A 167 -5.71 -9.99 12.07
CA GLN A 167 -5.00 -8.81 12.59
C GLN A 167 -4.35 -8.02 11.45
N LEU A 168 -3.67 -8.71 10.53
CA LEU A 168 -3.07 -8.08 9.36
C LEU A 168 -4.12 -7.39 8.47
N SER A 169 -5.34 -7.94 8.36
CA SER A 169 -6.42 -7.33 7.59
C SER A 169 -6.81 -5.93 8.08
N TYR A 170 -6.61 -5.64 9.36
CA TYR A 170 -6.93 -4.32 9.91
C TYR A 170 -6.10 -3.22 9.25
N ILE A 171 -4.83 -3.52 8.91
CA ILE A 171 -3.93 -2.59 8.22
C ILE A 171 -4.44 -2.29 6.79
N PHE A 172 -5.05 -3.27 6.14
CA PHE A 172 -5.58 -3.07 4.78
C PHE A 172 -6.96 -2.39 4.79
N LYS A 173 -7.79 -2.65 5.78
CA LYS A 173 -9.12 -2.01 5.92
C LYS A 173 -9.05 -0.49 6.04
N ILE A 174 -7.95 0.04 6.56
CA ILE A 174 -7.79 1.49 6.74
C ILE A 174 -7.23 2.22 5.53
N ILE A 175 -6.82 1.55 4.47
CA ILE A 175 -6.25 2.18 3.27
C ILE A 175 -7.10 3.37 2.76
N PRO A 176 -8.45 3.28 2.68
CA PRO A 176 -9.29 4.39 2.22
C PRO A 176 -9.33 5.61 3.14
N TYR A 177 -8.76 5.50 4.32
CA TYR A 177 -8.70 6.57 5.34
C TYR A 177 -7.28 7.08 5.56
N VAL A 178 -6.32 6.64 4.76
CA VAL A 178 -4.92 7.06 4.89
C VAL A 178 -4.65 8.28 4.02
N ASN A 179 -4.13 9.32 4.63
CA ASN A 179 -3.73 10.53 3.92
C ASN A 179 -2.55 10.24 2.99
N ARG A 180 -2.66 10.68 1.74
CA ARG A 180 -1.66 10.41 0.70
C ARG A 180 -0.27 10.99 0.97
N ARG A 181 -0.17 12.08 1.75
CA ARG A 181 1.10 12.76 2.00
C ARG A 181 1.79 12.29 3.27
N THR A 182 1.02 12.11 4.34
CA THR A 182 1.55 11.85 5.69
C THR A 182 1.49 10.37 6.09
N ASN A 183 0.74 9.55 5.36
CA ASN A 183 0.38 8.18 5.76
C ASN A 183 -0.34 8.08 7.12
N MET A 184 -0.84 9.20 7.64
CA MET A 184 -1.68 9.21 8.83
C MET A 184 -3.09 8.74 8.50
N VAL A 185 -3.69 7.98 9.40
CA VAL A 185 -5.11 7.62 9.32
C VAL A 185 -5.95 8.84 9.72
N CYS A 186 -6.86 9.28 8.86
CA CYS A 186 -7.57 10.54 9.01
C CYS A 186 -8.98 10.54 8.43
N LEU A 187 -9.76 11.55 8.77
CA LEU A 187 -11.13 11.75 8.27
C LEU A 187 -11.16 12.46 6.91
N ASN A 188 -10.08 13.15 6.54
CA ASN A 188 -9.94 13.90 5.29
C ASN A 188 -8.70 13.46 4.49
N PRO A 189 -8.68 12.21 3.96
CA PRO A 189 -7.48 11.60 3.37
C PRO A 189 -6.95 12.31 2.10
N THR A 190 -7.74 13.18 1.49
CA THR A 190 -7.35 13.99 0.32
C THR A 190 -6.67 15.31 0.67
N GLU A 191 -6.64 15.69 1.96
CA GLU A 191 -6.04 16.94 2.40
C GLU A 191 -4.55 17.03 2.02
N GLN A 192 -4.14 18.18 1.46
CA GLN A 192 -2.78 18.39 0.99
C GLN A 192 -1.93 19.17 2.03
N ASP A 193 -2.57 19.95 2.88
CA ASP A 193 -1.91 20.70 3.95
C ASP A 193 -1.81 19.80 5.20
N GLU A 194 -0.58 19.48 5.60
CA GLU A 194 -0.34 18.59 6.76
C GLU A 194 -0.95 19.12 8.06
N HIS A 195 -1.02 20.47 8.20
CA HIS A 195 -1.59 21.12 9.39
C HIS A 195 -3.12 21.06 9.45
N LYS A 196 -3.77 20.72 8.33
CA LYS A 196 -5.23 20.57 8.23
C LYS A 196 -5.69 19.12 8.23
N VAL A 197 -4.75 18.16 8.30
CA VAL A 197 -5.10 16.74 8.38
C VAL A 197 -5.84 16.47 9.68
N GLN A 198 -7.08 16.02 9.55
CA GLN A 198 -7.94 15.63 10.68
C GLN A 198 -7.67 14.18 11.04
N THR A 199 -6.69 13.95 11.90
CA THR A 199 -6.26 12.62 12.29
C THR A 199 -7.38 11.82 12.96
N MET A 200 -7.45 10.54 12.60
CA MET A 200 -8.40 9.61 13.20
C MET A 200 -7.80 9.00 14.46
N ARG A 201 -8.61 8.90 15.51
CA ARG A 201 -8.22 8.26 16.75
C ARG A 201 -8.46 6.75 16.70
N LEU A 202 -7.74 5.98 17.50
CA LEU A 202 -7.89 4.51 17.57
C LEU A 202 -9.36 4.10 17.87
N GLY A 203 -10.08 4.88 18.67
CA GLY A 203 -11.51 4.61 18.93
C GLY A 203 -12.39 4.69 17.67
N ASN A 204 -12.11 5.62 16.74
CA ASN A 204 -12.81 5.71 15.45
C ASN A 204 -12.37 4.57 14.51
N PHE A 205 -11.10 4.21 14.56
CA PHE A 205 -10.58 3.07 13.82
C PHE A 205 -11.27 1.76 14.22
N CYS A 206 -11.51 1.55 15.52
CA CYS A 206 -12.29 0.40 15.99
C CYS A 206 -13.66 0.31 15.31
N ASP A 207 -14.35 1.43 15.10
CA ASP A 207 -15.66 1.45 14.42
C ASP A 207 -15.53 0.95 12.96
N ILE A 208 -14.51 1.42 12.24
CA ILE A 208 -14.29 1.06 10.83
C ILE A 208 -14.03 -0.44 10.67
N ILE A 209 -13.23 -1.03 11.55
CA ILE A 209 -12.86 -2.45 11.45
C ILE A 209 -13.86 -3.38 12.15
N GLY A 210 -14.88 -2.85 12.82
CA GLY A 210 -15.85 -3.62 13.60
C GLY A 210 -15.26 -4.23 14.87
N TYR A 211 -14.37 -3.50 15.56
CA TYR A 211 -13.72 -3.93 16.78
C TYR A 211 -14.34 -3.22 18.01
N ASP A 212 -14.54 -3.95 19.13
CA ASP A 212 -15.09 -3.34 20.33
C ASP A 212 -14.08 -2.36 20.96
N LYS A 213 -14.48 -1.08 21.07
CA LYS A 213 -13.68 -0.01 21.67
C LYS A 213 -13.24 -0.27 23.12
N LYS A 214 -13.97 -1.13 23.84
CA LYS A 214 -13.58 -1.54 25.20
C LYS A 214 -12.24 -2.27 25.21
N HIS A 215 -11.87 -2.86 24.08
CA HIS A 215 -10.62 -3.60 23.88
C HIS A 215 -9.57 -2.84 23.05
N ALA A 216 -9.68 -1.49 22.93
CA ALA A 216 -8.77 -0.66 22.15
C ALA A 216 -7.30 -0.87 22.52
N ARG A 217 -6.98 -1.01 23.82
CA ARG A 217 -5.61 -1.31 24.30
C ARG A 217 -5.09 -2.63 23.76
N ARG A 218 -5.93 -3.67 23.77
CA ARG A 218 -5.56 -4.96 23.21
C ARG A 218 -5.27 -4.84 21.70
N LEU A 219 -6.13 -4.13 20.95
CA LEU A 219 -5.94 -3.88 19.53
C LEU A 219 -4.64 -3.11 19.28
N ALA A 220 -4.33 -2.07 20.07
CA ALA A 220 -3.08 -1.32 19.95
C ALA A 220 -1.87 -2.25 20.10
N ASN A 221 -1.87 -3.12 21.13
CA ASN A 221 -0.80 -4.08 21.36
C ASN A 221 -0.69 -5.10 20.21
N GLU A 222 -1.80 -5.60 19.69
CA GLU A 222 -1.83 -6.51 18.53
C GLU A 222 -1.21 -5.85 17.29
N LEU A 223 -1.53 -4.58 17.02
CA LEU A 223 -0.98 -3.82 15.90
C LEU A 223 0.53 -3.51 16.07
N LEU A 224 0.98 -3.21 17.28
CA LEU A 224 2.40 -2.97 17.59
C LEU A 224 3.28 -4.22 17.46
N ASN A 225 2.68 -5.41 17.49
CA ASN A 225 3.40 -6.66 17.25
C ASN A 225 3.61 -6.96 15.76
N ILE A 226 2.93 -6.26 14.87
CA ILE A 226 3.11 -6.46 13.42
C ILE A 226 4.33 -5.66 12.97
N ARG A 227 5.40 -6.38 12.61
CA ARG A 227 6.67 -5.79 12.20
C ARG A 227 7.14 -6.28 10.85
N ILE A 228 7.86 -5.41 10.14
CA ILE A 228 8.48 -5.68 8.85
C ILE A 228 9.97 -5.37 8.99
N ASN A 229 10.82 -6.38 8.91
CA ASN A 229 12.27 -6.21 9.09
C ASN A 229 12.62 -5.42 10.37
N GLY A 230 11.89 -5.67 11.45
CA GLY A 230 12.07 -5.01 12.75
C GLY A 230 11.31 -3.68 12.89
N GLU A 231 10.84 -3.06 11.81
CA GLU A 231 10.05 -1.83 11.87
C GLU A 231 8.57 -2.12 12.13
N LEU A 232 7.88 -1.25 12.84
CA LEU A 232 6.44 -1.32 13.03
C LEU A 232 5.70 -1.21 11.68
N ALA A 233 4.66 -2.00 11.49
CA ALA A 233 3.73 -1.85 10.37
C ALA A 233 2.79 -0.64 10.57
N ILE A 234 2.39 -0.39 11.83
CA ILE A 234 1.61 0.78 12.27
C ILE A 234 2.30 1.39 13.49
N GLY A 235 2.48 2.71 13.47
CA GLY A 235 2.89 3.50 14.62
C GLY A 235 1.71 4.25 15.24
N PHE A 236 1.93 4.73 16.47
CA PHE A 236 0.96 5.55 17.18
C PHE A 236 1.58 6.86 17.66
N PHE A 237 0.87 7.96 17.48
CA PHE A 237 1.14 9.18 18.21
C PHE A 237 0.32 9.17 19.50
N VAL A 238 1.02 9.01 20.61
CA VAL A 238 0.43 8.92 21.95
C VAL A 238 0.33 10.33 22.54
N THR A 239 -0.90 10.80 22.79
CA THR A 239 -1.16 12.12 23.36
C THR A 239 -1.50 12.06 24.84
N ASN A 240 -1.97 10.91 25.33
CA ASN A 240 -2.32 10.66 26.73
C ASN A 240 -2.42 9.14 26.99
N LEU A 241 -2.79 8.73 28.22
CA LEU A 241 -2.90 7.33 28.62
C LEU A 241 -4.15 6.61 28.09
N ASP A 242 -5.14 7.33 27.53
CA ASP A 242 -6.32 6.71 26.92
C ASP A 242 -5.98 6.32 25.47
N GLU A 243 -5.77 5.04 25.24
CA GLU A 243 -5.41 4.47 23.92
C GLU A 243 -6.43 4.80 22.84
N LYS A 244 -7.71 5.01 23.19
CA LYS A 244 -8.76 5.39 22.21
C LYS A 244 -8.47 6.71 21.53
N THR A 245 -7.65 7.56 22.15
CA THR A 245 -7.26 8.88 21.62
C THR A 245 -6.00 8.84 20.76
N TRP A 246 -5.27 7.74 20.76
CA TRP A 246 -4.04 7.59 19.99
C TRP A 246 -4.32 7.71 18.49
N GLN A 247 -3.43 8.37 17.79
CA GLN A 247 -3.51 8.59 16.35
C GLN A 247 -2.60 7.60 15.63
N LEU A 248 -3.09 7.06 14.52
CA LEU A 248 -2.41 6.00 13.78
C LEU A 248 -1.66 6.57 12.57
N VAL A 249 -0.46 6.04 12.35
CA VAL A 249 0.33 6.28 11.14
C VAL A 249 0.79 4.94 10.57
N VAL A 250 0.61 4.73 9.28
CA VAL A 250 1.00 3.49 8.61
C VAL A 250 2.42 3.60 8.08
N ASN A 251 3.20 2.53 8.21
CA ASN A 251 4.55 2.51 7.65
C ASN A 251 4.50 2.63 6.12
N PRO A 252 5.15 3.66 5.53
CA PRO A 252 5.17 3.84 4.08
C PRO A 252 5.79 2.69 3.29
N LYS A 253 6.49 1.76 3.94
CA LYS A 253 6.95 0.51 3.33
C LYS A 253 5.84 -0.45 2.93
N LEU A 254 4.69 -0.39 3.61
CA LEU A 254 3.56 -1.25 3.27
C LEU A 254 2.82 -0.75 2.05
N TYR A 255 2.40 0.50 2.17
CA TYR A 255 1.73 1.20 1.08
C TYR A 255 1.89 2.71 1.22
N PHE A 256 1.98 3.39 0.07
CA PHE A 256 2.14 4.83 0.01
C PHE A 256 1.58 5.41 -1.29
N GLY A 257 0.64 6.35 -1.18
CA GLY A 257 -0.01 7.01 -2.32
C GLY A 257 0.63 8.33 -2.75
N GLY A 258 1.54 8.88 -1.94
CA GLY A 258 2.06 10.24 -2.07
C GLY A 258 3.33 10.40 -2.91
N LYS A 259 3.97 11.55 -2.69
CA LYS A 259 5.28 11.91 -3.27
C LYS A 259 6.39 11.54 -2.28
N TYR A 260 7.53 11.15 -2.82
CA TYR A 260 8.77 10.91 -2.08
C TYR A 260 9.51 12.25 -1.88
N ASP A 261 8.99 13.07 -0.98
CA ASP A 261 9.53 14.38 -0.62
C ASP A 261 10.06 14.41 0.82
N LEU A 262 10.46 15.57 1.30
CA LEU A 262 10.97 15.73 2.68
C LEU A 262 9.95 15.31 3.74
N LEU A 263 8.65 15.47 3.46
CA LEU A 263 7.60 15.04 4.38
C LEU A 263 7.53 13.52 4.49
N PHE A 264 7.62 12.81 3.35
CA PHE A 264 7.77 11.36 3.34
C PHE A 264 8.97 10.90 4.16
N GLN A 265 10.15 11.52 3.97
CA GLN A 265 11.36 11.18 4.70
C GLN A 265 11.18 11.37 6.21
N LYS A 266 10.57 12.48 6.64
CA LYS A 266 10.25 12.75 8.05
C LYS A 266 9.43 11.61 8.68
N TYR A 267 8.34 11.18 8.03
CA TYR A 267 7.52 10.08 8.55
C TYR A 267 8.25 8.73 8.48
N ARG A 268 9.05 8.52 7.44
CA ARG A 268 9.84 7.30 7.29
C ARG A 268 10.89 7.14 8.39
N GLU A 269 11.56 8.24 8.79
CA GLU A 269 12.54 8.26 9.88
C GLU A 269 11.96 7.86 11.23
N LEU A 270 10.69 8.13 11.51
CA LEU A 270 10.05 7.72 12.77
C LEU A 270 10.09 6.19 12.93
N PHE A 271 9.77 5.45 11.86
CA PHE A 271 9.80 3.98 11.88
C PHE A 271 11.22 3.43 11.98
N ILE A 272 12.20 4.07 11.33
CA ILE A 272 13.60 3.67 11.39
C ILE A 272 14.15 3.85 12.82
N LYS A 273 13.90 5.00 13.44
CA LYS A 273 14.37 5.29 14.81
C LYS A 273 13.77 4.33 15.83
N GLU A 274 12.44 4.09 15.74
CA GLU A 274 11.76 3.12 16.61
C GLU A 274 12.38 1.73 16.48
N ALA A 275 12.65 1.26 15.27
CA ALA A 275 13.25 -0.05 15.04
C ALA A 275 14.66 -0.16 15.62
N GLN A 276 15.46 0.90 15.55
CA GLN A 276 16.80 0.95 16.14
C GLN A 276 16.74 0.89 17.67
N GLU A 277 15.80 1.61 18.28
CA GLU A 277 15.60 1.60 19.74
C GLU A 277 15.11 0.22 20.21
N TYR A 278 14.16 -0.39 19.49
CA TYR A 278 13.67 -1.72 19.77
C TYR A 278 14.77 -2.78 19.71
N LYS A 279 15.65 -2.70 18.72
CA LYS A 279 16.80 -3.60 18.59
C LYS A 279 17.77 -3.47 19.77
N LYS A 280 18.15 -2.24 20.15
CA LYS A 280 19.02 -1.99 21.30
C LYS A 280 18.43 -2.53 22.60
N LEU A 281 17.13 -2.35 22.82
CA LEU A 281 16.44 -2.84 24.01
C LEU A 281 16.51 -4.38 24.10
N ASN A 282 16.24 -5.08 22.98
CA ASN A 282 16.32 -6.54 22.95
C ASN A 282 17.73 -7.07 23.18
N GLU A 283 18.76 -6.41 22.64
CA GLU A 283 20.15 -6.77 22.89
C GLU A 283 20.55 -6.59 24.37
N THR A 284 19.99 -5.57 25.04
CA THR A 284 20.23 -5.33 26.48
C THR A 284 19.53 -6.36 27.38
N ILE A 285 18.39 -6.90 26.97
CA ILE A 285 17.63 -7.91 27.74
C ILE A 285 18.26 -9.30 27.60
N GLN A 286 18.97 -9.59 26.51
CA GLN A 286 19.59 -10.89 26.26
C GLN A 286 21.00 -11.03 26.87
N ASN A 287 21.61 -9.92 27.33
CA ASN A 287 22.86 -9.87 28.09
C ASN A 287 22.64 -9.73 29.59
#